data_e521a32ac8456ffdd960d25bbdec72ca
#
_entry.id   e521a32ac8456ffdd960d25bbdec72ca
#
_cell.length_a   1.000
_cell.length_b   1.000
_cell.length_c   1.000
_cell.angle_alpha   90.00
_cell.angle_beta   90.00
_cell.angle_gamma   90.00
#
_symmetry.space_group_name_H-M   'P 1'
#
loop_
_entity.id
_entity.type
_entity.pdbx_description
1 polymer ?
#
loop_
_entity_poly.entity_id
_entity_poly.type
_entity_poly.pdbx_seq_one_letter_code
_entity_poly.pdbx_strand_id
1 'polypeptide(L)'
;YTDKANTSLANKEINLLWTASWESTIGTNDLVPQNAVYDITDLLKGTTLYNSMDAGQWEATKYNGKNYFIPVYKDNVEGYDLMFRQELVDKYSWDLSTVKKLADIEPMLADAKSEGLKYPFLTQKTAMFYRYYINSFDFFTADATSNWVAVDRDTNEVVDVIQTPEYKEFCDLMAKWAEAGYISEDDVTKTTTDTTTQTQDWAISWWTDIPVNAEANSRYNQEVAMVPITDRWAHSTSALGSCYCITANSTEEQAKACIDFMGLLYTDSKLADMYTFGIEGEDFNYDANGQIAKTENGKYNHSMWESASATIVTPEAGEPADKASLYKDFNGGANTSCAAGFRFDKTPVADKYAACQTVFEQYGFALENGGVASSEVDSTIAAYQSALDEAGYQDVLAEFQSQYDAWKK
;
A
#
# COMPACT_ATOMS: atom_id res chain seq x y z
N TYR A 1 8.91 -2.63 -14.08
CA TYR A 1 8.52 -1.22 -14.26
C TYR A 1 9.62 -0.28 -13.78
N THR A 2 10.04 -0.36 -12.53
CA THR A 2 10.96 0.57 -11.86
C THR A 2 12.30 0.76 -12.58
N ASP A 3 12.94 -0.30 -13.06
CA ASP A 3 14.21 -0.20 -13.83
C ASP A 3 14.06 0.59 -15.13
N LYS A 4 12.93 0.38 -15.83
CA LYS A 4 12.62 1.11 -17.06
C LYS A 4 12.33 2.58 -16.77
N ALA A 5 11.57 2.86 -15.71
CA ALA A 5 11.26 4.22 -15.27
C ALA A 5 12.53 4.99 -14.90
N ASN A 6 13.42 4.40 -14.10
CA ASN A 6 14.73 4.96 -13.75
C ASN A 6 15.56 5.28 -15.00
N THR A 7 15.62 4.35 -15.96
CA THR A 7 16.35 4.54 -17.20
C THR A 7 15.77 5.71 -18.02
N SER A 8 14.44 5.75 -18.16
CA SER A 8 13.76 6.82 -18.93
C SER A 8 13.90 8.20 -18.25
N LEU A 9 13.90 8.25 -16.92
CA LEU A 9 14.17 9.48 -16.15
C LEU A 9 15.61 9.97 -16.41
N ALA A 10 16.58 9.07 -16.27
CA ALA A 10 18.00 9.40 -16.49
C ALA A 10 18.27 9.89 -17.92
N ASN A 11 17.61 9.30 -18.91
CA ASN A 11 17.71 9.67 -20.31
C ASN A 11 16.85 10.88 -20.71
N LYS A 12 15.98 11.37 -19.80
CA LYS A 12 15.05 12.49 -20.07
C LYS A 12 14.06 12.21 -21.20
N GLU A 13 13.59 10.98 -21.29
CA GLU A 13 12.73 10.50 -22.39
C GLU A 13 11.23 10.67 -22.14
N ILE A 14 10.84 10.94 -20.87
CA ILE A 14 9.45 11.03 -20.42
C ILE A 14 9.17 12.37 -19.74
N ASN A 15 7.93 12.87 -19.88
CA ASN A 15 7.45 14.07 -19.22
C ASN A 15 6.43 13.76 -18.13
N LEU A 16 5.67 12.66 -18.24
CA LEU A 16 4.69 12.18 -17.29
C LEU A 16 5.09 10.79 -16.81
N LEU A 17 5.15 10.59 -15.52
CA LEU A 17 5.54 9.34 -14.87
C LEU A 17 4.48 8.94 -13.85
N TRP A 18 4.01 7.70 -13.89
CA TRP A 18 3.30 7.10 -12.77
C TRP A 18 4.28 6.69 -11.67
N THR A 19 3.89 6.89 -10.40
CA THR A 19 4.65 6.48 -9.24
C THR A 19 3.72 6.25 -8.04
N ALA A 20 4.30 5.81 -6.93
CA ALA A 20 3.58 5.59 -5.68
C ALA A 20 4.50 5.85 -4.48
N SER A 21 3.92 6.05 -3.31
CA SER A 21 4.68 6.25 -2.07
C SER A 21 5.48 5.00 -1.66
N TRP A 22 5.04 3.82 -2.08
CA TRP A 22 5.65 2.51 -1.78
C TRP A 22 6.65 2.03 -2.85
N GLU A 23 6.81 2.76 -3.96
CA GLU A 23 7.82 2.43 -4.97
C GLU A 23 9.23 2.69 -4.44
N SER A 24 10.14 1.76 -4.71
CA SER A 24 11.56 1.93 -4.42
C SER A 24 12.25 2.78 -5.49
N THR A 25 13.18 3.63 -5.12
CA THR A 25 14.01 4.49 -5.98
C THR A 25 13.30 5.54 -6.83
N ILE A 26 12.05 5.32 -7.20
CA ILE A 26 11.17 6.28 -7.87
C ILE A 26 9.96 6.65 -7.00
N GLY A 27 9.99 6.33 -5.72
CA GLY A 27 8.96 6.68 -4.77
C GLY A 27 8.80 8.19 -4.57
N THR A 28 7.64 8.61 -4.11
CA THR A 28 7.35 10.04 -3.92
C THR A 28 8.33 10.72 -2.96
N ASN A 29 8.81 9.99 -1.95
CA ASN A 29 9.79 10.49 -0.98
C ASN A 29 11.23 10.52 -1.53
N ASP A 30 11.50 9.87 -2.66
CA ASP A 30 12.81 9.89 -3.33
C ASP A 30 12.89 10.94 -4.42
N LEU A 31 11.83 11.08 -5.23
CA LEU A 31 11.83 11.93 -6.42
C LEU A 31 11.93 13.43 -6.11
N VAL A 32 11.30 13.90 -5.00
CA VAL A 32 11.33 15.32 -4.64
C VAL A 32 12.74 15.74 -4.14
N PRO A 33 13.39 15.05 -3.18
CA PRO A 33 14.76 15.37 -2.77
C PRO A 33 15.78 15.28 -3.90
N GLN A 34 15.59 14.38 -4.86
CA GLN A 34 16.45 14.24 -6.04
C GLN A 34 16.22 15.34 -7.09
N ASN A 35 15.28 16.27 -6.87
CA ASN A 35 14.87 17.27 -7.85
C ASN A 35 14.47 16.65 -9.20
N ALA A 36 13.87 15.46 -9.19
CA ALA A 36 13.47 14.72 -10.37
C ALA A 36 12.06 15.10 -10.89
N VAL A 37 11.29 15.86 -10.11
CA VAL A 37 9.90 16.23 -10.38
C VAL A 37 9.71 17.73 -10.49
N TYR A 38 8.74 18.12 -11.31
CA TYR A 38 8.36 19.51 -11.58
C TYR A 38 7.39 20.01 -10.49
N ASP A 39 7.61 21.24 -9.96
CA ASP A 39 6.67 21.90 -9.07
C ASP A 39 5.47 22.40 -9.88
N ILE A 40 4.32 21.78 -9.70
CA ILE A 40 3.08 22.08 -10.43
C ILE A 40 2.15 23.01 -9.67
N THR A 41 2.52 23.50 -8.49
CA THR A 41 1.65 24.27 -7.56
C THR A 41 0.95 25.44 -8.25
N ASP A 42 1.68 26.24 -9.00
CA ASP A 42 1.12 27.42 -9.66
C ASP A 42 0.40 27.08 -10.97
N LEU A 43 0.76 25.97 -11.61
CA LEU A 43 0.14 25.52 -12.85
C LEU A 43 -1.22 24.85 -12.61
N LEU A 44 -1.49 24.33 -11.42
CA LEU A 44 -2.74 23.61 -11.12
C LEU A 44 -3.96 24.55 -10.97
N LYS A 45 -3.76 25.75 -10.44
CA LYS A 45 -4.88 26.64 -10.07
C LYS A 45 -5.78 26.98 -11.26
N GLY A 46 -7.08 26.68 -11.11
CA GLY A 46 -8.09 27.01 -12.12
C GLY A 46 -8.14 26.04 -13.30
N THR A 47 -7.32 24.98 -13.31
CA THR A 47 -7.36 23.95 -14.34
C THR A 47 -8.53 22.99 -14.14
N THR A 48 -8.91 22.29 -15.21
CA THR A 48 -9.90 21.21 -15.17
C THR A 48 -9.48 20.13 -14.19
N LEU A 49 -8.19 19.78 -14.18
CA LEU A 49 -7.62 18.80 -13.26
C LEU A 49 -7.80 19.21 -11.80
N TYR A 50 -7.45 20.47 -11.45
CA TYR A 50 -7.61 20.95 -10.08
C TYR A 50 -9.06 20.87 -9.60
N ASN A 51 -10.00 21.23 -10.46
CA ASN A 51 -11.43 21.25 -10.15
C ASN A 51 -12.09 19.84 -10.16
N SER A 52 -11.40 18.80 -10.62
CA SER A 52 -11.91 17.43 -10.67
C SER A 52 -11.83 16.70 -9.32
N MET A 53 -11.09 17.25 -8.36
CA MET A 53 -10.88 16.68 -7.04
C MET A 53 -11.11 17.70 -5.94
N ASP A 54 -11.44 17.23 -4.74
CA ASP A 54 -11.60 18.08 -3.57
C ASP A 54 -10.28 18.71 -3.13
N ALA A 55 -10.35 19.92 -2.59
CA ALA A 55 -9.16 20.66 -2.13
C ALA A 55 -8.34 19.87 -1.09
N GLY A 56 -8.99 19.05 -0.25
CA GLY A 56 -8.34 18.19 0.73
C GLY A 56 -7.41 17.16 0.09
N GLN A 57 -7.75 16.63 -1.09
CA GLN A 57 -6.88 15.69 -1.83
C GLN A 57 -5.58 16.39 -2.26
N TRP A 58 -5.65 17.62 -2.75
CA TRP A 58 -4.48 18.41 -3.12
C TRP A 58 -3.61 18.79 -1.91
N GLU A 59 -4.23 19.11 -0.77
CA GLU A 59 -3.49 19.36 0.47
C GLU A 59 -2.75 18.12 0.96
N ALA A 60 -3.40 16.95 0.93
CA ALA A 60 -2.81 15.68 1.35
C ALA A 60 -1.60 15.25 0.50
N THR A 61 -1.49 15.72 -0.75
CA THR A 61 -0.37 15.39 -1.66
C THR A 61 0.80 16.34 -1.59
N LYS A 62 0.73 17.40 -0.80
CA LYS A 62 1.82 18.40 -0.70
C LYS A 62 3.08 17.80 -0.08
N TYR A 63 4.20 18.22 -0.61
CA TYR A 63 5.53 18.03 -0.05
C TYR A 63 6.11 19.41 0.27
N ASN A 64 6.37 19.71 1.53
CA ASN A 64 6.83 21.04 1.99
C ASN A 64 5.98 22.21 1.44
N GLY A 65 4.66 22.06 1.46
CA GLY A 65 3.70 23.08 1.03
C GLY A 65 3.50 23.21 -0.49
N LYS A 66 4.16 22.37 -1.30
CA LYS A 66 4.10 22.38 -2.77
C LYS A 66 3.47 21.11 -3.33
N ASN A 67 2.78 21.21 -4.44
CA ASN A 67 2.27 20.08 -5.17
C ASN A 67 3.26 19.63 -6.25
N TYR A 68 3.69 18.38 -6.18
CA TYR A 68 4.54 17.71 -7.17
C TYR A 68 3.84 16.54 -7.81
N PHE A 69 2.77 16.03 -7.17
CA PHE A 69 2.08 14.81 -7.56
C PHE A 69 0.60 15.06 -7.84
N ILE A 70 0.07 14.29 -8.78
CA ILE A 70 -1.34 14.23 -9.16
C ILE A 70 -1.85 12.88 -8.64
N PRO A 71 -2.65 12.85 -7.57
CA PRO A 71 -3.11 11.57 -7.00
C PRO A 71 -4.08 10.87 -7.95
N VAL A 72 -4.00 9.56 -8.05
CA VAL A 72 -5.08 8.75 -8.58
C VAL A 72 -6.17 8.72 -7.51
N TYR A 73 -7.38 9.15 -7.85
CA TYR A 73 -8.47 9.10 -6.89
C TYR A 73 -9.05 7.69 -6.82
N LYS A 74 -8.66 6.98 -5.77
CA LYS A 74 -9.07 5.62 -5.48
C LYS A 74 -9.33 5.44 -3.97
N ASP A 75 -9.05 4.32 -3.38
CA ASP A 75 -8.87 4.09 -1.95
C ASP A 75 -7.64 4.88 -1.44
N ASN A 76 -7.84 6.17 -1.16
CA ASN A 76 -6.79 7.11 -0.75
C ASN A 76 -6.58 7.14 0.78
N VAL A 77 -7.10 6.16 1.46
CA VAL A 77 -6.91 5.88 2.89
C VAL A 77 -6.45 4.43 3.03
N GLU A 78 -5.83 4.09 4.12
CA GLU A 78 -5.27 2.77 4.34
C GLU A 78 -5.95 2.07 5.50
N GLY A 79 -6.35 0.84 5.27
CA GLY A 79 -6.86 -0.14 6.20
C GLY A 79 -6.44 -1.52 5.74
N TYR A 80 -6.51 -2.51 6.62
CA TYR A 80 -6.15 -3.88 6.30
C TYR A 80 -7.23 -4.85 6.73
N ASP A 81 -7.45 -5.82 5.84
CA ASP A 81 -8.40 -6.90 6.00
C ASP A 81 -7.66 -8.22 6.17
N LEU A 82 -8.32 -9.16 6.86
CA LEU A 82 -8.06 -10.57 6.65
C LEU A 82 -8.92 -11.07 5.50
N MET A 83 -8.29 -11.77 4.58
CA MET A 83 -8.89 -12.35 3.38
C MET A 83 -9.02 -13.84 3.57
N PHE A 84 -10.23 -14.36 3.46
CA PHE A 84 -10.58 -15.77 3.65
C PHE A 84 -11.05 -16.36 2.32
N ARG A 85 -10.63 -17.58 2.00
CA ARG A 85 -11.24 -18.30 0.91
C ARG A 85 -12.69 -18.64 1.26
N GLN A 86 -13.66 -18.15 0.46
CA GLN A 86 -15.10 -18.31 0.73
C GLN A 86 -15.50 -19.79 0.82
N GLU A 87 -14.92 -20.65 -0.01
CA GLU A 87 -15.17 -22.09 0.02
C GLU A 87 -14.91 -22.72 1.41
N LEU A 88 -13.86 -22.27 2.11
CA LEU A 88 -13.55 -22.77 3.44
C LEU A 88 -14.45 -22.16 4.52
N VAL A 89 -14.81 -20.90 4.37
CA VAL A 89 -15.80 -20.24 5.24
C VAL A 89 -17.10 -21.03 5.24
N ASP A 90 -17.60 -21.36 4.05
CA ASP A 90 -18.85 -22.13 3.87
C ASP A 90 -18.72 -23.56 4.41
N LYS A 91 -17.61 -24.24 4.06
CA LYS A 91 -17.35 -25.62 4.46
C LYS A 91 -17.32 -25.82 5.96
N TYR A 92 -16.62 -24.94 6.67
CA TYR A 92 -16.45 -25.03 8.13
C TYR A 92 -17.46 -24.18 8.89
N SER A 93 -18.32 -23.45 8.19
CA SER A 93 -19.29 -22.50 8.77
C SER A 93 -18.60 -21.50 9.72
N TRP A 94 -17.47 -20.95 9.30
CA TRP A 94 -16.74 -19.97 10.10
C TRP A 94 -17.57 -18.71 10.30
N ASP A 95 -17.78 -18.33 11.55
CA ASP A 95 -18.44 -17.06 11.89
C ASP A 95 -17.43 -15.91 11.86
N LEU A 96 -17.31 -15.27 10.70
CA LEU A 96 -16.38 -14.17 10.49
C LEU A 96 -16.70 -12.92 11.33
N SER A 97 -17.93 -12.81 11.86
CA SER A 97 -18.32 -11.71 12.74
C SER A 97 -17.58 -11.71 14.09
N THR A 98 -17.00 -12.86 14.46
CA THR A 98 -16.20 -13.03 15.69
C THR A 98 -14.76 -12.55 15.54
N VAL A 99 -14.27 -12.34 14.32
CA VAL A 99 -12.90 -11.92 14.02
C VAL A 99 -12.79 -10.41 14.25
N LYS A 100 -12.01 -10.01 15.27
CA LYS A 100 -11.75 -8.61 15.63
C LYS A 100 -10.27 -8.28 15.66
N LYS A 101 -9.41 -9.26 15.81
CA LYS A 101 -7.95 -9.15 15.85
C LYS A 101 -7.33 -10.41 15.25
N LEU A 102 -6.07 -10.29 14.88
CA LEU A 102 -5.34 -11.39 14.22
C LEU A 102 -5.42 -12.73 14.97
N ALA A 103 -5.28 -12.72 16.28
CA ALA A 103 -5.33 -13.95 17.09
C ALA A 103 -6.68 -14.69 17.05
N ASP A 104 -7.78 -14.02 16.68
CA ASP A 104 -9.11 -14.63 16.67
C ASP A 104 -9.28 -15.70 15.57
N ILE A 105 -8.41 -15.71 14.56
CA ILE A 105 -8.45 -16.69 13.46
C ILE A 105 -7.79 -18.04 13.82
N GLU A 106 -7.17 -18.18 14.98
CA GLU A 106 -6.41 -19.39 15.33
C GLU A 106 -7.23 -20.69 15.25
N PRO A 107 -8.51 -20.75 15.65
CA PRO A 107 -9.34 -21.93 15.42
C PRO A 107 -9.54 -22.27 13.94
N MET A 108 -9.66 -21.26 13.09
CA MET A 108 -9.83 -21.41 11.64
C MET A 108 -8.54 -21.93 10.99
N LEU A 109 -7.36 -21.50 11.51
CA LEU A 109 -6.07 -22.02 11.08
C LEU A 109 -5.91 -23.51 11.42
N ALA A 110 -6.44 -23.94 12.56
CA ALA A 110 -6.44 -25.34 12.94
C ALA A 110 -7.29 -26.20 11.99
N ASP A 111 -8.48 -25.70 11.60
CA ASP A 111 -9.32 -26.36 10.58
C ASP A 111 -8.60 -26.43 9.24
N ALA A 112 -8.02 -25.34 8.78
CA ALA A 112 -7.28 -25.25 7.52
C ALA A 112 -6.08 -26.22 7.50
N LYS A 113 -5.35 -26.33 8.61
CA LYS A 113 -4.27 -27.31 8.77
C LYS A 113 -4.79 -28.75 8.71
N SER A 114 -5.93 -29.04 9.33
CA SER A 114 -6.54 -30.36 9.30
C SER A 114 -7.00 -30.77 7.89
N GLU A 115 -7.31 -29.79 7.04
CA GLU A 115 -7.59 -29.97 5.60
C GLU A 115 -6.34 -30.40 4.81
N GLY A 116 -5.15 -30.19 5.36
CA GLY A 116 -3.89 -30.50 4.70
C GLY A 116 -3.38 -29.39 3.80
N LEU A 117 -3.91 -28.16 3.94
CA LEU A 117 -3.42 -27.01 3.19
C LEU A 117 -1.97 -26.68 3.59
N LYS A 118 -1.18 -26.32 2.61
CA LYS A 118 0.22 -25.95 2.81
C LYS A 118 0.37 -24.61 3.54
N TYR A 119 -0.57 -23.71 3.31
CA TYR A 119 -0.58 -22.35 3.87
C TYR A 119 -1.90 -22.09 4.62
N PRO A 120 -2.11 -22.64 5.82
CA PRO A 120 -3.26 -22.24 6.63
C PRO A 120 -3.33 -20.71 6.80
N PHE A 121 -2.21 -20.06 7.13
CA PHE A 121 -2.01 -18.62 7.05
C PHE A 121 -0.89 -18.30 6.06
N LEU A 122 -1.22 -17.55 5.02
CA LEU A 122 -0.28 -17.13 3.98
C LEU A 122 0.18 -15.69 4.26
N THR A 123 1.44 -15.52 4.68
CA THR A 123 2.03 -14.21 4.99
C THR A 123 2.45 -13.43 3.76
N GLN A 124 2.60 -14.11 2.62
CA GLN A 124 3.11 -13.56 1.36
C GLN A 124 4.53 -12.98 1.47
N LYS A 125 5.28 -13.36 2.51
CA LYS A 125 6.62 -12.85 2.82
C LYS A 125 6.71 -11.32 2.68
N THR A 126 5.87 -10.64 3.42
CA THR A 126 5.90 -9.19 3.46
C THR A 126 6.17 -8.71 4.89
N ALA A 127 6.48 -7.44 5.08
CA ALA A 127 6.45 -6.85 6.40
C ALA A 127 5.00 -6.87 6.92
N MET A 128 4.78 -7.61 7.99
CA MET A 128 3.43 -7.91 8.47
C MET A 128 3.01 -7.01 9.59
N PHE A 129 3.95 -6.63 10.47
CA PHE A 129 3.65 -5.89 11.68
C PHE A 129 2.88 -4.60 11.40
N TYR A 130 3.37 -3.75 10.50
CA TYR A 130 2.75 -2.45 10.27
C TYR A 130 1.30 -2.56 9.79
N ARG A 131 0.95 -3.61 9.04
CA ARG A 131 -0.41 -3.82 8.54
C ARG A 131 -1.43 -4.03 9.64
N TYR A 132 -1.04 -4.76 10.68
CA TYR A 132 -1.94 -5.07 11.78
C TYR A 132 -1.95 -4.02 12.90
N TYR A 133 -0.93 -3.14 12.91
CA TYR A 133 -0.76 -2.15 13.98
C TYR A 133 -0.87 -0.70 13.52
N ILE A 134 -1.46 -0.44 12.33
CA ILE A 134 -1.73 0.93 11.87
C ILE A 134 -2.73 1.68 12.75
N ASN A 135 -3.52 0.99 13.60
CA ASN A 135 -4.38 1.63 14.59
C ASN A 135 -3.57 2.28 15.71
N SER A 136 -2.43 1.71 16.06
CA SER A 136 -1.56 2.23 17.11
C SER A 136 -0.51 3.19 16.59
N PHE A 137 0.00 2.95 15.38
CA PHE A 137 1.17 3.63 14.85
C PHE A 137 0.91 4.24 13.47
N ASP A 138 1.44 5.44 13.22
CA ASP A 138 1.60 5.98 11.87
C ASP A 138 3.01 5.67 11.37
N PHE A 139 3.08 4.81 10.38
CA PHE A 139 4.32 4.43 9.71
C PHE A 139 4.53 5.34 8.50
N PHE A 140 5.46 6.27 8.57
CA PHE A 140 5.66 7.33 7.57
C PHE A 140 6.15 6.87 6.22
N THR A 141 6.66 5.67 6.16
CA THR A 141 7.15 5.10 4.95
C THR A 141 6.22 3.97 4.57
N ALA A 142 5.61 4.06 3.42
CA ALA A 142 4.97 2.91 2.80
C ALA A 142 6.00 1.83 2.39
N ASP A 143 7.29 2.09 2.62
CA ASP A 143 8.36 1.14 2.42
C ASP A 143 8.34 0.09 3.54
N ALA A 144 7.96 -1.11 3.15
CA ALA A 144 7.85 -2.27 4.03
C ALA A 144 9.15 -2.62 4.78
N THR A 145 10.30 -2.12 4.34
CA THR A 145 11.61 -2.36 4.96
C THR A 145 12.00 -1.29 5.96
N SER A 146 11.12 -0.37 6.29
CA SER A 146 11.38 0.80 7.15
C SER A 146 10.37 0.96 8.27
N ASN A 147 9.70 -0.11 8.69
CA ASN A 147 8.66 -0.11 9.73
C ASN A 147 9.22 -0.16 11.18
N TRP A 148 10.51 0.11 11.36
CA TRP A 148 11.18 0.17 12.66
C TRP A 148 11.03 1.53 13.37
N VAL A 149 10.48 2.54 12.71
CA VAL A 149 10.16 3.85 13.30
C VAL A 149 8.74 4.27 12.91
N ALA A 150 8.00 4.86 13.84
CA ALA A 150 6.65 5.37 13.62
C ALA A 150 6.34 6.53 14.56
N VAL A 151 5.16 7.14 14.41
CA VAL A 151 4.55 7.94 15.46
C VAL A 151 3.46 7.11 16.15
N ASP A 152 3.54 7.03 17.45
CA ASP A 152 2.47 6.50 18.29
C ASP A 152 1.27 7.47 18.23
N ARG A 153 0.09 6.95 17.87
CA ARG A 153 -1.11 7.78 17.63
C ARG A 153 -1.72 8.34 18.90
N ASP A 154 -1.55 7.66 20.03
CA ASP A 154 -2.10 8.07 21.31
C ASP A 154 -1.26 9.17 21.95
N THR A 155 0.06 9.03 21.90
CA THR A 155 1.00 9.98 22.52
C THR A 155 1.45 11.09 21.57
N ASN A 156 1.33 10.89 20.25
CA ASN A 156 1.85 11.77 19.22
C ASN A 156 3.38 11.96 19.31
N GLU A 157 4.09 10.90 19.69
CA GLU A 157 5.54 10.87 19.84
C GLU A 157 6.16 9.87 18.86
N VAL A 158 7.37 10.17 18.40
CA VAL A 158 8.15 9.23 17.59
C VAL A 158 8.61 8.07 18.48
N VAL A 159 8.45 6.84 18.01
CA VAL A 159 8.78 5.63 18.76
C VAL A 159 9.71 4.71 17.99
N ASP A 160 10.59 4.04 18.73
CA ASP A 160 11.34 2.88 18.29
C ASP A 160 10.41 1.66 18.33
N VAL A 161 9.90 1.29 17.16
CA VAL A 161 8.88 0.24 17.02
C VAL A 161 9.37 -1.11 17.51
N ILE A 162 10.65 -1.42 17.28
CA ILE A 162 11.24 -2.72 17.68
C ILE A 162 11.24 -2.92 19.19
N GLN A 163 11.24 -1.81 19.95
CA GLN A 163 11.23 -1.83 21.41
C GLN A 163 9.81 -1.80 22.01
N THR A 164 8.77 -1.75 21.17
CA THR A 164 7.39 -1.74 21.68
C THR A 164 6.93 -3.13 22.13
N PRO A 165 6.06 -3.21 23.15
CA PRO A 165 5.44 -4.47 23.56
C PRO A 165 4.65 -5.12 22.41
N GLU A 166 4.01 -4.31 21.59
CA GLU A 166 3.19 -4.74 20.43
C GLU A 166 4.04 -5.50 19.41
N TYR A 167 5.25 -5.03 19.12
CA TYR A 167 6.16 -5.72 18.21
C TYR A 167 6.54 -7.11 18.73
N LYS A 168 6.87 -7.18 20.02
CA LYS A 168 7.18 -8.47 20.64
C LYS A 168 6.00 -9.42 20.64
N GLU A 169 4.81 -8.96 21.05
CA GLU A 169 3.58 -9.79 21.06
C GLU A 169 3.27 -10.33 19.67
N PHE A 170 3.47 -9.52 18.63
CA PHE A 170 3.28 -9.94 17.25
C PHE A 170 4.29 -11.01 16.83
N CYS A 171 5.59 -10.82 17.11
CA CYS A 171 6.62 -11.81 16.79
C CYS A 171 6.40 -13.14 17.54
N ASP A 172 5.99 -13.09 18.81
CA ASP A 172 5.62 -14.27 19.60
C ASP A 172 4.45 -15.04 18.96
N LEU A 173 3.44 -14.32 18.46
CA LEU A 173 2.29 -14.92 17.78
C LEU A 173 2.71 -15.60 16.47
N MET A 174 3.54 -14.95 15.67
CA MET A 174 4.03 -15.51 14.40
C MET A 174 4.89 -16.76 14.63
N ALA A 175 5.79 -16.72 15.62
CA ALA A 175 6.60 -17.88 16.01
C ALA A 175 5.72 -19.05 16.48
N LYS A 176 4.74 -18.79 17.36
CA LYS A 176 3.75 -19.78 17.81
C LYS A 176 3.01 -20.43 16.62
N TRP A 177 2.57 -19.63 15.68
CA TRP A 177 1.84 -20.13 14.52
C TRP A 177 2.71 -20.95 13.58
N ALA A 178 3.97 -20.56 13.40
CA ALA A 178 4.93 -21.36 12.64
C ALA A 178 5.18 -22.72 13.29
N GLU A 179 5.43 -22.75 14.60
CA GLU A 179 5.60 -24.02 15.36
C GLU A 179 4.34 -24.89 15.34
N ALA A 180 3.16 -24.26 15.37
CA ALA A 180 1.89 -24.96 15.20
C ALA A 180 1.67 -25.46 13.75
N GLY A 181 2.51 -25.07 12.79
CA GLY A 181 2.40 -25.42 11.38
C GLY A 181 1.24 -24.69 10.67
N TYR A 182 0.90 -23.50 11.14
CA TYR A 182 -0.07 -22.61 10.50
C TYR A 182 0.60 -21.70 9.46
N ILE A 183 1.88 -21.39 9.62
CA ILE A 183 2.72 -20.68 8.64
C ILE A 183 3.68 -21.71 8.03
N SER A 184 3.80 -21.71 6.71
CA SER A 184 4.70 -22.61 5.98
C SER A 184 6.13 -22.09 6.00
N GLU A 185 7.12 -22.98 6.20
CA GLU A 185 8.55 -22.65 6.05
C GLU A 185 8.87 -22.08 4.66
N ASP A 186 8.18 -22.53 3.62
CA ASP A 186 8.33 -22.00 2.27
C ASP A 186 7.91 -20.54 2.17
N ASP A 187 6.90 -20.11 2.93
CA ASP A 187 6.42 -18.73 2.92
C ASP A 187 7.46 -17.77 3.50
N VAL A 188 8.19 -18.22 4.51
CA VAL A 188 9.30 -17.47 5.12
C VAL A 188 10.49 -17.33 4.16
N THR A 189 10.78 -18.36 3.38
CA THR A 189 11.99 -18.41 2.53
C THR A 189 11.82 -17.85 1.13
N LYS A 190 10.60 -17.52 0.70
CA LYS A 190 10.34 -16.93 -0.63
C LYS A 190 11.14 -15.65 -0.86
N THR A 191 11.61 -15.46 -2.08
CA THR A 191 12.39 -14.29 -2.47
C THR A 191 11.59 -13.25 -3.26
N THR A 192 10.38 -13.62 -3.71
CA THR A 192 9.51 -12.75 -4.53
C THR A 192 8.05 -12.91 -4.10
N THR A 193 7.24 -11.88 -4.28
CA THR A 193 5.79 -11.98 -4.25
C THR A 193 5.37 -13.02 -5.26
N ASP A 194 4.73 -14.07 -4.82
CA ASP A 194 4.39 -15.18 -5.68
C ASP A 194 2.89 -15.24 -5.98
N THR A 195 2.55 -16.17 -6.87
CA THR A 195 1.19 -16.43 -7.31
C THR A 195 0.44 -17.42 -6.40
N THR A 196 0.94 -17.68 -5.18
CA THR A 196 0.31 -18.63 -4.26
C THR A 196 -1.14 -18.27 -3.96
N THR A 197 -1.45 -16.97 -3.86
CA THR A 197 -2.84 -16.51 -3.69
C THR A 197 -3.76 -16.88 -4.85
N GLN A 198 -3.22 -17.18 -6.03
CA GLN A 198 -3.99 -17.66 -7.19
C GLN A 198 -4.17 -19.19 -7.20
N THR A 199 -3.61 -19.88 -6.21
CA THR A 199 -3.74 -21.35 -6.03
C THR A 199 -4.88 -21.67 -5.05
N GLN A 200 -5.14 -22.96 -4.85
CA GLN A 200 -6.11 -23.47 -3.88
C GLN A 200 -5.44 -23.99 -2.59
N ASP A 201 -4.18 -23.61 -2.32
CA ASP A 201 -3.35 -24.26 -1.29
C ASP A 201 -3.16 -23.36 -0.03
N TRP A 202 -3.99 -22.33 0.11
CA TRP A 202 -4.01 -21.42 1.26
C TRP A 202 -5.43 -21.26 1.82
N ALA A 203 -5.58 -20.79 3.05
CA ALA A 203 -6.88 -20.55 3.66
C ALA A 203 -7.16 -19.09 3.99
N ILE A 204 -6.26 -18.47 4.72
CA ILE A 204 -6.37 -17.09 5.19
C ILE A 204 -5.10 -16.33 4.82
N SER A 205 -5.25 -15.08 4.37
CA SER A 205 -4.17 -14.17 4.09
C SER A 205 -4.57 -12.76 4.49
N TRP A 206 -3.80 -11.77 4.11
CA TRP A 206 -4.11 -10.36 4.32
C TRP A 206 -4.31 -9.64 2.98
N TRP A 207 -5.04 -8.55 3.01
CA TRP A 207 -5.16 -7.62 1.90
C TRP A 207 -5.41 -6.20 2.41
N THR A 208 -5.23 -5.22 1.55
CA THR A 208 -5.69 -3.86 1.83
C THR A 208 -7.22 -3.82 1.85
N ASP A 209 -7.80 -3.07 2.78
CA ASP A 209 -9.23 -2.79 2.76
C ASP A 209 -9.59 -2.00 1.49
N ILE A 210 -10.59 -2.43 0.77
CA ILE A 210 -11.05 -1.85 -0.48
C ILE A 210 -12.57 -1.72 -0.50
N PRO A 211 -13.12 -0.69 -1.17
CA PRO A 211 -14.56 -0.46 -1.17
C PRO A 211 -15.37 -1.47 -2.00
N VAL A 212 -14.72 -2.28 -2.86
CA VAL A 212 -15.38 -3.20 -3.80
C VAL A 212 -14.68 -4.56 -3.84
N ASN A 213 -15.28 -5.58 -3.22
CA ASN A 213 -14.70 -6.94 -3.16
C ASN A 213 -14.56 -7.63 -4.54
N ALA A 214 -15.31 -7.21 -5.55
CA ALA A 214 -15.22 -7.80 -6.90
C ALA A 214 -13.79 -7.72 -7.47
N GLU A 215 -13.03 -6.67 -7.13
CA GLU A 215 -11.63 -6.54 -7.53
C GLU A 215 -10.77 -7.66 -6.91
N ALA A 216 -10.94 -7.95 -5.62
CA ALA A 216 -10.22 -9.03 -4.95
C ALA A 216 -10.57 -10.40 -5.57
N ASN A 217 -11.86 -10.69 -5.82
CA ASN A 217 -12.30 -11.93 -6.44
C ASN A 217 -11.66 -12.13 -7.83
N SER A 218 -11.64 -11.08 -8.64
CA SER A 218 -11.02 -11.11 -9.97
C SER A 218 -9.51 -11.35 -9.89
N ARG A 219 -8.82 -10.65 -8.98
CA ARG A 219 -7.36 -10.75 -8.81
C ARG A 219 -6.92 -12.14 -8.38
N TYR A 220 -7.66 -12.77 -7.46
CA TYR A 220 -7.31 -14.08 -6.91
C TYR A 220 -7.93 -15.24 -7.66
N ASN A 221 -8.74 -14.96 -8.68
CA ASN A 221 -9.46 -15.96 -9.48
C ASN A 221 -10.26 -16.93 -8.61
N GLN A 222 -10.82 -16.46 -7.51
CA GLN A 222 -11.66 -17.21 -6.58
C GLN A 222 -12.47 -16.26 -5.70
N GLU A 223 -13.56 -16.72 -5.13
CA GLU A 223 -14.32 -15.96 -4.17
C GLU A 223 -13.58 -15.87 -2.83
N VAL A 224 -13.49 -14.65 -2.30
CA VAL A 224 -12.90 -14.37 -1.00
C VAL A 224 -13.86 -13.54 -0.16
N ALA A 225 -13.87 -13.80 1.15
CA ALA A 225 -14.51 -12.96 2.13
C ALA A 225 -13.44 -12.06 2.76
N MET A 226 -13.74 -10.77 2.90
CA MET A 226 -12.86 -9.76 3.47
C MET A 226 -13.39 -9.34 4.83
N VAL A 227 -12.54 -9.31 5.84
CA VAL A 227 -12.89 -8.90 7.21
C VAL A 227 -11.93 -7.82 7.66
N PRO A 228 -12.37 -6.56 7.78
CA PRO A 228 -11.55 -5.48 8.30
C PRO A 228 -11.09 -5.78 9.73
N ILE A 229 -9.78 -5.68 9.97
CA ILE A 229 -9.19 -5.84 11.30
C ILE A 229 -8.47 -4.59 11.79
N THR A 230 -8.40 -3.58 10.95
CA THR A 230 -7.95 -2.23 11.30
C THR A 230 -9.00 -1.20 10.92
N ASP A 231 -8.92 -0.04 11.56
CA ASP A 231 -9.63 1.14 11.07
C ASP A 231 -8.96 1.64 9.78
N ARG A 232 -9.69 2.50 9.07
CA ARG A 232 -9.15 3.23 7.90
C ARG A 232 -8.52 4.52 8.36
N TRP A 233 -7.33 4.80 7.84
CA TRP A 233 -6.53 5.97 8.21
C TRP A 233 -6.09 6.76 6.97
N ALA A 234 -6.37 8.05 6.99
CA ALA A 234 -5.67 9.02 6.14
C ALA A 234 -4.36 9.38 6.85
N HIS A 235 -3.24 8.92 6.34
CA HIS A 235 -1.91 9.17 6.88
C HIS A 235 -0.97 9.78 5.83
N SER A 236 0.26 10.06 6.19
CA SER A 236 1.18 10.86 5.38
C SER A 236 1.39 10.37 3.95
N THR A 237 1.30 9.07 3.69
CA THR A 237 1.58 8.48 2.38
C THR A 237 0.35 7.94 1.65
N SER A 238 -0.80 7.82 2.33
CA SER A 238 -1.99 7.16 1.77
C SER A 238 -2.52 7.84 0.50
N ALA A 239 -2.58 9.17 0.46
CA ALA A 239 -3.03 9.91 -0.72
C ALA A 239 -2.07 9.81 -1.92
N LEU A 240 -0.85 9.30 -1.71
CA LEU A 240 0.18 9.09 -2.72
C LEU A 240 0.42 7.60 -3.00
N GLY A 241 -0.45 6.71 -2.53
CA GLY A 241 -0.38 5.27 -2.80
C GLY A 241 -0.47 4.91 -4.28
N SER A 242 -0.95 5.83 -5.10
CA SER A 242 -0.84 5.84 -6.56
C SER A 242 -0.96 7.28 -7.06
N CYS A 243 -0.03 7.73 -7.86
CA CYS A 243 -0.03 9.10 -8.35
C CYS A 243 0.78 9.25 -9.65
N TYR A 244 0.62 10.39 -10.29
CA TYR A 244 1.46 10.81 -11.41
C TYR A 244 2.33 11.98 -11.00
N CYS A 245 3.48 12.13 -11.63
CA CYS A 245 4.30 13.33 -11.54
C CYS A 245 4.78 13.76 -12.91
N ILE A 246 5.06 15.06 -13.04
CA ILE A 246 5.69 15.62 -14.21
C ILE A 246 7.19 15.68 -13.93
N THR A 247 8.01 15.21 -14.86
CA THR A 247 9.45 15.14 -14.65
C THR A 247 10.12 16.52 -14.74
N ALA A 248 11.16 16.74 -13.94
CA ALA A 248 11.85 18.04 -13.85
C ALA A 248 12.50 18.51 -15.18
N ASN A 249 12.71 17.62 -16.14
CA ASN A 249 13.22 17.97 -17.46
C ASN A 249 12.17 18.55 -18.40
N SER A 250 10.89 18.58 -18.01
CA SER A 250 9.81 19.15 -18.82
C SER A 250 9.92 20.66 -18.91
N THR A 251 9.62 21.22 -20.08
CA THR A 251 9.37 22.64 -20.21
C THR A 251 8.02 22.99 -19.59
N GLU A 252 7.79 24.29 -19.31
CA GLU A 252 6.49 24.75 -18.80
C GLU A 252 5.34 24.40 -19.74
N GLU A 253 5.56 24.48 -21.05
CA GLU A 253 4.56 24.11 -22.07
C GLU A 253 4.23 22.61 -21.99
N GLN A 254 5.26 21.77 -21.86
CA GLN A 254 5.07 20.32 -21.68
C GLN A 254 4.37 19.99 -20.36
N ALA A 255 4.72 20.70 -19.27
CA ALA A 255 4.07 20.53 -17.97
C ALA A 255 2.57 20.90 -18.06
N LYS A 256 2.22 22.00 -18.72
CA LYS A 256 0.82 22.37 -18.97
C LYS A 256 0.09 21.32 -19.80
N ALA A 257 0.72 20.81 -20.86
CA ALA A 257 0.12 19.76 -21.69
C ALA A 257 -0.13 18.46 -20.89
N CYS A 258 0.76 18.08 -19.96
CA CYS A 258 0.55 16.97 -19.06
C CYS A 258 -0.64 17.21 -18.11
N ILE A 259 -0.75 18.42 -17.55
CA ILE A 259 -1.86 18.80 -16.67
C ILE A 259 -3.20 18.78 -17.45
N ASP A 260 -3.22 19.27 -18.67
CA ASP A 260 -4.42 19.27 -19.53
C ASP A 260 -4.82 17.83 -19.88
N PHE A 261 -3.86 16.97 -20.23
CA PHE A 261 -4.12 15.55 -20.48
C PHE A 261 -4.69 14.86 -19.24
N MET A 262 -4.09 15.06 -18.07
CA MET A 262 -4.61 14.50 -16.82
C MET A 262 -6.01 15.06 -16.49
N GLY A 263 -6.25 16.34 -16.79
CA GLY A 263 -7.58 16.94 -16.64
C GLY A 263 -8.65 16.26 -17.49
N LEU A 264 -8.31 15.92 -18.73
CA LEU A 264 -9.20 15.14 -19.61
C LEU A 264 -9.42 13.72 -19.05
N LEU A 265 -8.33 13.06 -18.62
CA LEU A 265 -8.39 11.70 -18.06
C LEU A 265 -9.28 11.62 -16.81
N TYR A 266 -9.41 12.72 -16.07
CA TYR A 266 -10.21 12.81 -14.84
C TYR A 266 -11.63 13.35 -15.06
N THR A 267 -12.01 13.72 -16.29
CA THR A 267 -13.32 14.32 -16.59
C THR A 267 -14.04 13.73 -17.80
N ASP A 268 -13.32 13.00 -18.65
CA ASP A 268 -13.89 12.28 -19.81
C ASP A 268 -13.88 10.78 -19.53
N SER A 269 -15.06 10.21 -19.26
CA SER A 269 -15.18 8.78 -18.93
C SER A 269 -14.71 7.86 -20.04
N LYS A 270 -14.96 8.23 -21.31
CA LYS A 270 -14.51 7.39 -22.45
C LYS A 270 -13.00 7.36 -22.56
N LEU A 271 -12.34 8.50 -22.36
CA LEU A 271 -10.88 8.53 -22.34
C LEU A 271 -10.33 7.75 -21.15
N ALA A 272 -10.95 7.88 -19.98
CA ALA A 272 -10.59 7.13 -18.79
C ALA A 272 -10.75 5.62 -18.99
N ASP A 273 -11.86 5.18 -19.58
CA ASP A 273 -12.12 3.78 -19.90
C ASP A 273 -11.11 3.24 -20.93
N MET A 274 -10.82 3.98 -21.99
CA MET A 274 -9.81 3.59 -22.96
C MET A 274 -8.41 3.49 -22.33
N TYR A 275 -8.05 4.43 -21.47
CA TYR A 275 -6.76 4.41 -20.77
C TYR A 275 -6.66 3.25 -19.79
N THR A 276 -7.77 2.86 -19.17
CA THR A 276 -7.83 1.79 -18.16
C THR A 276 -8.00 0.40 -18.79
N PHE A 277 -8.82 0.27 -19.84
CA PHE A 277 -9.26 -1.03 -20.36
C PHE A 277 -8.84 -1.30 -21.80
N GLY A 278 -8.25 -0.33 -22.50
CA GLY A 278 -7.80 -0.48 -23.88
C GLY A 278 -8.80 -0.01 -24.92
N ILE A 279 -8.94 -0.73 -26.02
CA ILE A 279 -9.73 -0.33 -27.19
C ILE A 279 -11.08 -1.03 -27.17
N GLU A 280 -12.16 -0.23 -27.21
CA GLU A 280 -13.53 -0.75 -27.37
C GLU A 280 -13.66 -1.59 -28.65
N GLY A 281 -14.23 -2.77 -28.54
CA GLY A 281 -14.36 -3.77 -29.62
C GLY A 281 -13.16 -4.71 -29.75
N GLU A 282 -12.00 -4.37 -29.19
CA GLU A 282 -10.80 -5.22 -29.17
C GLU A 282 -10.54 -5.78 -27.77
N ASP A 283 -10.35 -4.92 -26.78
CA ASP A 283 -9.98 -5.29 -25.43
C ASP A 283 -11.21 -5.38 -24.50
N PHE A 284 -12.20 -4.53 -24.71
CA PHE A 284 -13.45 -4.52 -23.95
C PHE A 284 -14.66 -4.11 -24.80
N ASN A 285 -15.85 -4.33 -24.26
CA ASN A 285 -17.11 -3.79 -24.75
C ASN A 285 -17.93 -3.27 -23.57
N TYR A 286 -18.89 -2.38 -23.83
CA TYR A 286 -19.93 -2.10 -22.84
C TYR A 286 -21.01 -3.17 -22.91
N ASP A 287 -21.38 -3.73 -21.76
CA ASP A 287 -22.48 -4.69 -21.66
C ASP A 287 -23.87 -4.01 -21.75
N ALA A 288 -24.93 -4.79 -21.58
CA ALA A 288 -26.31 -4.28 -21.62
C ALA A 288 -26.64 -3.27 -20.50
N ASN A 289 -25.84 -3.25 -19.42
CA ASN A 289 -25.97 -2.32 -18.31
C ASN A 289 -25.06 -1.10 -18.46
N GLY A 290 -24.27 -1.06 -19.52
CA GLY A 290 -23.27 -0.02 -19.76
C GLY A 290 -21.98 -0.21 -18.94
N GLN A 291 -21.75 -1.41 -18.40
CA GLN A 291 -20.54 -1.76 -17.66
C GLN A 291 -19.46 -2.34 -18.58
N ILE A 292 -18.21 -2.26 -18.14
CA ILE A 292 -17.06 -2.79 -18.89
C ILE A 292 -17.06 -4.33 -18.84
N ALA A 293 -17.13 -4.95 -20.01
CA ALA A 293 -16.96 -6.39 -20.19
C ALA A 293 -15.67 -6.65 -21.00
N LYS A 294 -14.64 -7.20 -20.35
CA LYS A 294 -13.38 -7.54 -21.03
C LYS A 294 -13.61 -8.63 -22.08
N THR A 295 -12.94 -8.55 -23.22
CA THR A 295 -13.04 -9.56 -24.28
C THR A 295 -12.08 -10.72 -23.98
N GLU A 296 -12.41 -11.93 -24.47
CA GLU A 296 -11.56 -13.11 -24.31
C GLU A 296 -10.16 -12.95 -24.98
N ASN A 297 -10.07 -12.11 -26.00
CA ASN A 297 -8.84 -11.90 -26.77
C ASN A 297 -8.13 -10.59 -26.40
N GLY A 298 -8.71 -9.78 -25.54
CA GLY A 298 -8.12 -8.52 -25.07
C GLY A 298 -6.77 -8.76 -24.42
N LYS A 299 -5.77 -7.99 -24.82
CA LYS A 299 -4.39 -8.12 -24.32
C LYS A 299 -3.98 -6.95 -23.42
N TYR A 300 -4.80 -5.90 -23.42
CA TYR A 300 -4.52 -4.74 -22.59
C TYR A 300 -4.79 -5.09 -21.13
N ASN A 301 -3.78 -4.93 -20.30
CA ASN A 301 -3.84 -5.25 -18.88
C ASN A 301 -3.32 -4.05 -18.09
N HIS A 302 -4.22 -3.17 -17.75
CA HIS A 302 -3.97 -2.02 -16.89
C HIS A 302 -5.05 -1.99 -15.80
N SER A 303 -4.77 -1.40 -14.67
CA SER A 303 -5.68 -1.40 -13.52
C SER A 303 -6.21 -0.01 -13.24
N MET A 304 -7.44 0.09 -12.76
CA MET A 304 -8.06 1.36 -12.39
C MET A 304 -7.24 2.11 -11.34
N TRP A 305 -6.67 1.41 -10.36
CA TRP A 305 -5.90 1.99 -9.27
C TRP A 305 -4.60 2.71 -9.69
N GLU A 306 -4.13 2.47 -10.91
CA GLU A 306 -2.96 3.15 -11.49
C GLU A 306 -3.32 4.03 -12.70
N SER A 307 -4.61 4.19 -13.01
CA SER A 307 -5.04 4.85 -14.23
C SER A 307 -5.49 6.29 -14.03
N ALA A 308 -6.72 6.48 -13.56
CA ALA A 308 -7.36 7.79 -13.54
C ALA A 308 -8.06 8.04 -12.19
N SER A 309 -9.38 7.97 -12.18
CA SER A 309 -10.20 8.20 -10.99
C SER A 309 -11.31 7.16 -10.91
N ALA A 310 -11.44 6.52 -9.77
CA ALA A 310 -12.54 5.60 -9.49
C ALA A 310 -13.94 6.24 -9.64
N THR A 311 -14.01 7.58 -9.64
CA THR A 311 -15.29 8.29 -9.80
C THR A 311 -15.66 8.56 -11.25
N ILE A 312 -14.78 8.32 -12.22
CA ILE A 312 -15.02 8.57 -13.64
C ILE A 312 -14.91 7.30 -14.50
N VAL A 313 -14.08 6.34 -14.09
CA VAL A 313 -13.94 5.06 -14.79
C VAL A 313 -15.22 4.25 -14.64
N THR A 314 -15.73 3.74 -15.75
CA THR A 314 -16.93 2.91 -15.78
C THR A 314 -16.71 1.60 -15.01
N PRO A 315 -17.65 1.20 -14.12
CA PRO A 315 -17.53 -0.07 -13.39
C PRO A 315 -17.41 -1.27 -14.33
N GLU A 316 -16.59 -2.24 -13.94
CA GLU A 316 -16.53 -3.53 -14.64
C GLU A 316 -17.80 -4.37 -14.39
N ALA A 317 -18.10 -5.28 -15.31
CA ALA A 317 -19.21 -6.20 -15.16
C ALA A 317 -19.08 -7.02 -13.86
N GLY A 318 -20.11 -6.95 -13.02
CA GLY A 318 -20.09 -7.55 -11.68
C GLY A 318 -19.72 -6.60 -10.54
N GLU A 319 -19.22 -5.41 -10.85
CA GLU A 319 -19.03 -4.36 -9.85
C GLU A 319 -20.34 -3.59 -9.59
N PRO A 320 -20.50 -2.98 -8.39
CA PRO A 320 -21.64 -2.12 -8.11
C PRO A 320 -21.69 -0.90 -9.05
N ALA A 321 -22.88 -0.58 -9.56
CA ALA A 321 -23.09 0.58 -10.44
C ALA A 321 -22.80 1.92 -9.75
N ASP A 322 -22.88 1.96 -8.42
CA ASP A 322 -22.61 3.13 -7.58
C ASP A 322 -21.15 3.18 -7.06
N LYS A 323 -20.22 2.47 -7.71
CA LYS A 323 -18.79 2.40 -7.39
C LYS A 323 -18.20 3.76 -7.01
N ALA A 324 -18.49 4.81 -7.77
CA ALA A 324 -18.03 6.16 -7.48
C ALA A 324 -18.43 6.66 -6.08
N SER A 325 -19.66 6.36 -5.63
CA SER A 325 -20.13 6.69 -4.28
C SER A 325 -19.41 5.89 -3.22
N LEU A 326 -19.23 4.58 -3.46
CA LEU A 326 -18.53 3.69 -2.53
C LEU A 326 -17.10 4.16 -2.25
N TYR A 327 -16.35 4.61 -3.26
CA TYR A 327 -15.00 5.17 -3.05
C TYR A 327 -15.02 6.49 -2.28
N LYS A 328 -16.01 7.36 -2.52
CA LYS A 328 -16.16 8.62 -1.75
C LYS A 328 -16.48 8.35 -0.28
N ASP A 329 -17.42 7.44 -0.02
CA ASP A 329 -17.81 7.06 1.34
C ASP A 329 -16.68 6.35 2.08
N PHE A 330 -15.92 5.52 1.37
CA PHE A 330 -14.76 4.82 1.89
C PHE A 330 -13.68 5.82 2.37
N ASN A 331 -13.31 6.76 1.51
CA ASN A 331 -12.32 7.77 1.85
C ASN A 331 -12.84 8.76 2.92
N GLY A 332 -14.12 9.14 2.84
CA GLY A 332 -14.73 10.08 3.77
C GLY A 332 -14.98 9.53 5.18
N GLY A 333 -15.02 8.20 5.32
CA GLY A 333 -15.23 7.52 6.60
C GLY A 333 -13.96 7.25 7.40
N ALA A 334 -12.79 7.64 6.89
CA ALA A 334 -11.52 7.31 7.52
C ALA A 334 -11.15 8.28 8.67
N ASN A 335 -10.39 7.77 9.63
CA ASN A 335 -9.73 8.57 10.63
C ASN A 335 -8.57 9.37 10.00
N THR A 336 -8.26 10.54 10.56
CA THR A 336 -7.08 11.30 10.14
C THR A 336 -5.97 11.13 11.15
N SER A 337 -4.79 10.74 10.69
CA SER A 337 -3.62 10.61 11.55
C SER A 337 -3.15 11.96 12.08
N CYS A 338 -2.64 11.98 13.30
CA CYS A 338 -1.96 13.15 13.88
C CYS A 338 -0.72 13.57 13.07
N ALA A 339 -0.12 12.62 12.34
CA ALA A 339 1.05 12.86 11.48
C ALA A 339 0.69 13.05 9.99
N ALA A 340 -0.61 13.14 9.65
CA ALA A 340 -1.03 13.33 8.27
C ALA A 340 -0.43 14.60 7.65
N GLY A 341 0.28 14.45 6.54
CA GLY A 341 0.99 15.55 5.86
C GLY A 341 2.47 15.68 6.23
N PHE A 342 2.95 15.00 7.26
CA PHE A 342 4.38 14.91 7.52
C PHE A 342 5.10 14.12 6.41
N ARG A 343 6.28 14.57 6.04
CA ARG A 343 7.16 13.90 5.07
C ARG A 343 8.57 13.86 5.63
N PHE A 344 9.09 12.67 5.84
CA PHE A 344 10.47 12.50 6.28
C PHE A 344 11.44 12.64 5.10
N ASP A 345 12.36 13.58 5.20
CA ASP A 345 13.49 13.69 4.28
C ASP A 345 14.67 12.87 4.82
N LYS A 346 14.92 11.70 4.22
CA LYS A 346 16.01 10.80 4.61
C LYS A 346 17.39 11.27 4.16
N THR A 347 17.47 12.32 3.32
CA THR A 347 18.76 12.77 2.73
C THR A 347 19.87 12.99 3.75
N PRO A 348 19.64 13.62 4.93
CA PRO A 348 20.70 13.82 5.93
C PRO A 348 21.30 12.53 6.50
N VAL A 349 20.56 11.42 6.44
CA VAL A 349 20.90 10.12 7.03
C VAL A 349 20.83 8.97 6.03
N ALA A 350 20.90 9.26 4.73
CA ALA A 350 20.58 8.31 3.65
C ALA A 350 21.36 6.99 3.74
N ASP A 351 22.67 7.03 3.99
CA ASP A 351 23.51 5.83 4.08
C ASP A 351 23.11 4.96 5.29
N LYS A 352 22.82 5.59 6.43
CA LYS A 352 22.39 4.89 7.66
C LYS A 352 21.00 4.32 7.50
N TYR A 353 20.10 5.07 6.85
CA TYR A 353 18.76 4.60 6.54
C TYR A 353 18.80 3.34 5.66
N ALA A 354 19.59 3.35 4.59
CA ALA A 354 19.76 2.19 3.72
C ALA A 354 20.41 0.99 4.45
N ALA A 355 21.36 1.26 5.36
CA ALA A 355 21.93 0.21 6.20
C ALA A 355 20.90 -0.40 7.14
N CYS A 356 20.01 0.40 7.76
CA CYS A 356 18.91 -0.09 8.60
C CYS A 356 17.92 -0.94 7.78
N GLN A 357 17.60 -0.57 6.54
CA GLN A 357 16.78 -1.37 5.65
C GLN A 357 17.38 -2.76 5.40
N THR A 358 18.70 -2.82 5.16
CA THR A 358 19.42 -4.10 5.01
C THR A 358 19.35 -4.95 6.29
N VAL A 359 19.42 -4.32 7.46
CA VAL A 359 19.26 -5.03 8.75
C VAL A 359 17.83 -5.55 8.91
N PHE A 360 16.82 -4.78 8.50
CA PHE A 360 15.43 -5.28 8.48
C PHE A 360 15.28 -6.52 7.59
N GLU A 361 15.85 -6.51 6.39
CA GLU A 361 15.82 -7.67 5.50
C GLU A 361 16.45 -8.91 6.13
N GLN A 362 17.45 -8.72 6.98
CA GLN A 362 18.14 -9.80 7.67
C GLN A 362 17.35 -10.37 8.85
N TYR A 363 16.67 -9.55 9.63
CA TYR A 363 16.02 -9.95 10.89
C TYR A 363 14.50 -9.81 10.84
N GLY A 364 14.00 -8.68 10.35
CA GLY A 364 12.60 -8.29 10.44
C GLY A 364 11.68 -9.24 9.69
N PHE A 365 12.01 -9.63 8.47
CA PHE A 365 11.21 -10.59 7.72
C PHE A 365 11.09 -11.94 8.42
N ALA A 366 12.16 -12.43 9.01
CA ALA A 366 12.12 -13.70 9.73
C ALA A 366 11.25 -13.61 11.00
N LEU A 367 11.39 -12.55 11.78
CA LEU A 367 10.57 -12.31 12.97
C LEU A 367 9.09 -12.16 12.61
N GLU A 368 8.78 -11.36 11.61
CA GLU A 368 7.41 -11.01 11.25
C GLU A 368 6.67 -12.11 10.45
N ASN A 369 7.36 -13.12 9.96
CA ASN A 369 6.76 -14.22 9.19
C ASN A 369 6.95 -15.60 9.85
N GLY A 370 7.33 -15.66 11.14
CA GLY A 370 7.45 -16.92 11.87
C GLY A 370 8.71 -17.73 11.56
N GLY A 371 9.75 -17.10 11.01
CA GLY A 371 11.04 -17.74 10.72
C GLY A 371 11.96 -17.88 11.94
N VAL A 372 11.51 -17.49 13.12
CA VAL A 372 12.25 -17.55 14.38
C VAL A 372 11.50 -18.46 15.37
N ALA A 373 12.20 -19.35 16.04
CA ALA A 373 11.59 -20.22 17.05
C ALA A 373 11.11 -19.39 18.27
N SER A 374 10.00 -19.79 18.90
CA SER A 374 9.42 -19.07 20.04
C SER A 374 10.43 -18.85 21.18
N SER A 375 11.34 -19.80 21.40
CA SER A 375 12.39 -19.69 22.41
C SER A 375 13.51 -18.70 22.08
N GLU A 376 13.57 -18.22 20.83
CA GLU A 376 14.63 -17.35 20.30
C GLU A 376 14.12 -15.94 19.97
N VAL A 377 12.82 -15.66 20.07
CA VAL A 377 12.23 -14.37 19.71
C VAL A 377 12.89 -13.22 20.47
N ASP A 378 13.00 -13.31 21.81
CA ASP A 378 13.62 -12.26 22.63
C ASP A 378 15.08 -12.00 22.26
N SER A 379 15.86 -13.07 22.07
CA SER A 379 17.28 -12.94 21.70
C SER A 379 17.46 -12.40 20.28
N THR A 380 16.54 -12.75 19.38
CA THR A 380 16.59 -12.27 17.99
C THR A 380 16.18 -10.79 17.89
N ILE A 381 15.17 -10.35 18.65
CA ILE A 381 14.81 -8.94 18.75
C ILE A 381 15.99 -8.12 19.31
N ALA A 382 16.64 -8.62 20.36
CA ALA A 382 17.82 -7.97 20.94
C ALA A 382 19.00 -7.88 19.94
N ALA A 383 19.23 -8.95 19.16
CA ALA A 383 20.25 -8.95 18.11
C ALA A 383 19.88 -8.00 16.97
N TYR A 384 18.61 -7.95 16.60
CA TYR A 384 18.09 -7.02 15.59
C TYR A 384 18.31 -5.58 16.02
N GLN A 385 17.94 -5.22 17.25
CA GLN A 385 18.18 -3.88 17.78
C GLN A 385 19.68 -3.52 17.78
N SER A 386 20.54 -4.44 18.22
CA SER A 386 21.98 -4.22 18.21
C SER A 386 22.53 -3.98 16.82
N ALA A 387 22.06 -4.74 15.82
CA ALA A 387 22.46 -4.56 14.43
C ALA A 387 21.95 -3.23 13.84
N LEU A 388 20.74 -2.80 14.20
CA LEU A 388 20.20 -1.49 13.84
C LEU A 388 21.06 -0.36 14.44
N ASP A 389 21.45 -0.46 15.71
CA ASP A 389 22.28 0.53 16.37
C ASP A 389 23.69 0.62 15.72
N GLU A 390 24.28 -0.52 15.37
CA GLU A 390 25.53 -0.58 14.61
C GLU A 390 25.40 0.02 13.20
N ALA A 391 24.24 -0.09 12.56
CA ALA A 391 23.93 0.54 11.28
C ALA A 391 23.70 2.05 11.38
N GLY A 392 23.63 2.62 12.58
CA GLY A 392 23.42 4.04 12.84
C GLY A 392 21.96 4.44 13.03
N TYR A 393 21.12 3.52 13.46
CA TYR A 393 19.70 3.74 13.69
C TYR A 393 19.38 4.88 14.63
N GLN A 394 20.17 5.08 15.69
CA GLN A 394 19.95 6.17 16.64
C GLN A 394 20.06 7.55 15.99
N ASP A 395 20.91 7.71 14.98
CA ASP A 395 21.01 8.96 14.22
C ASP A 395 19.79 9.13 13.29
N VAL A 396 19.30 8.04 12.71
CA VAL A 396 18.07 8.06 11.89
C VAL A 396 16.87 8.44 12.75
N LEU A 397 16.74 7.85 13.94
CA LEU A 397 15.67 8.14 14.89
C LEU A 397 15.70 9.60 15.36
N ALA A 398 16.89 10.10 15.68
CA ALA A 398 17.09 11.50 16.09
C ALA A 398 16.74 12.50 14.98
N GLU A 399 17.13 12.20 13.73
CA GLU A 399 16.78 13.03 12.57
C GLU A 399 15.27 13.01 12.33
N PHE A 400 14.64 11.84 12.46
CA PHE A 400 13.19 11.68 12.37
C PHE A 400 12.46 12.54 13.38
N GLN A 401 12.85 12.43 14.67
CA GLN A 401 12.31 13.23 15.76
C GLN A 401 12.49 14.73 15.50
N SER A 402 13.68 15.14 15.04
CA SER A 402 13.99 16.54 14.75
C SER A 402 13.07 17.13 13.67
N GLN A 403 12.87 16.40 12.57
CA GLN A 403 12.00 16.84 11.48
C GLN A 403 10.54 16.85 11.90
N TYR A 404 10.09 15.82 12.65
CA TYR A 404 8.72 15.75 13.13
C TYR A 404 8.39 16.89 14.09
N ASP A 405 9.28 17.19 15.03
CA ASP A 405 9.13 18.31 15.96
C ASP A 405 9.14 19.67 15.25
N ALA A 406 9.90 19.81 14.18
CA ALA A 406 9.90 21.03 13.37
C ALA A 406 8.59 21.18 12.58
N TRP A 407 8.01 20.06 12.11
CA TRP A 407 6.76 20.06 11.37
C TRP A 407 5.53 20.33 12.27
N LYS A 408 5.51 19.78 13.49
CA LYS A 408 4.40 19.99 14.45
C LYS A 408 4.23 21.45 14.91
N LYS A 409 5.23 22.33 14.75
CA LYS A 409 5.21 23.74 15.15
C LYS A 409 4.43 24.60 14.17
#